data_13b38381c3bb3534822bcf625a0094d8
#
_entry.id   13b38381c3bb3534822bcf625a0094d8
#
_cell.length_a   1.000
_cell.length_b   1.000
_cell.length_c   1.000
_cell.angle_alpha   90.00
_cell.angle_beta   90.00
_cell.angle_gamma   90.00
#
_symmetry.space_group_name_H-M   'P 1'
#
loop_
_entity.id
_entity.type
_entity.pdbx_description
1 polymer ?
#
loop_
_entity_poly.entity_id
_entity_poly.type
_entity_poly.pdbx_seq_one_letter_code
_entity_poly.pdbx_strand_id
1 'polypeptide(L)'
;MKNRWLAFVTALACGPSFLAHAENWNNPPASLPSGVAHKTFTSASMKCAVGYNIYLPPEYATDAKRRFPVIYYLHGRGGTESSNLNAFGLLDAAIKAGKVPPMIYVHAMAGRNSGYADAPDGSVMGETLVIKELIPCIDAAYRTIAKKEGRAIQGFSMGGQGALLLAFKFPELFSSVIGYGAGLANGRELQKELPAVFQQMHGNSIQQYDDNSAWAWVRRNAAQLRTGLAVSLALGDKDMHLQRNRHMHALLDELNIPHLYKELPGVGHDAGRVYHDVGSEGFVFHAQHFSSK
;
A
#
# COMPACT_ATOMS: atom_id res chain seq x y z
N MET A 1 76.00 5.21 -11.19
CA MET A 1 74.72 5.79 -11.38
C MET A 1 73.65 4.66 -11.11
N LYS A 2 72.97 4.67 -9.96
CA LYS A 2 72.01 3.62 -9.57
C LYS A 2 70.63 4.25 -9.58
N ASN A 3 69.79 3.88 -10.56
CA ASN A 3 68.40 4.32 -10.66
C ASN A 3 67.55 3.50 -9.67
N ARG A 4 66.92 4.21 -8.68
CA ARG A 4 65.91 3.67 -7.78
C ARG A 4 64.53 4.01 -8.36
N TRP A 5 63.79 2.99 -8.78
CA TRP A 5 62.38 3.10 -9.12
C TRP A 5 61.58 3.08 -7.81
N LEU A 6 60.82 4.15 -7.51
CA LEU A 6 59.78 4.14 -6.48
C LEU A 6 58.49 3.59 -7.09
N ALA A 7 58.06 2.44 -6.59
CA ALA A 7 56.75 1.92 -6.87
C ALA A 7 55.73 2.62 -5.95
N PHE A 8 54.80 3.37 -6.54
CA PHE A 8 53.63 3.89 -5.84
C PHE A 8 52.61 2.72 -5.71
N VAL A 9 52.40 2.25 -4.49
CA VAL A 9 51.30 1.36 -4.13
C VAL A 9 50.11 2.25 -3.84
N THR A 10 49.14 2.30 -4.76
CA THR A 10 47.82 2.88 -4.53
C THR A 10 47.01 1.90 -3.68
N ALA A 11 46.83 2.20 -2.41
CA ALA A 11 45.90 1.51 -1.55
C ALA A 11 44.47 1.87 -1.98
N LEU A 12 43.76 0.94 -2.61
CA LEU A 12 42.32 1.02 -2.77
C LEU A 12 41.72 0.92 -1.35
N ALA A 13 41.17 2.03 -0.88
CA ALA A 13 40.35 2.04 0.32
C ALA A 13 39.03 1.30 -0.02
N CYS A 14 38.94 0.05 0.40
CA CYS A 14 37.66 -0.67 0.47
C CYS A 14 36.80 0.02 1.56
N GLY A 15 35.90 0.90 1.15
CA GLY A 15 34.88 1.43 2.03
C GLY A 15 34.02 0.26 2.57
N PRO A 16 33.42 0.39 3.76
CA PRO A 16 32.59 -0.67 4.33
C PRO A 16 31.45 -0.96 3.35
N SER A 17 31.46 -2.14 2.76
CA SER A 17 30.29 -2.69 2.06
C SER A 17 29.18 -2.84 3.09
N PHE A 18 28.24 -1.91 3.13
CA PHE A 18 26.95 -2.17 3.73
C PHE A 18 26.35 -3.34 2.94
N LEU A 19 26.44 -4.54 3.49
CA LEU A 19 25.62 -5.66 3.08
C LEU A 19 24.19 -5.23 3.34
N ALA A 20 23.54 -4.63 2.35
CA ALA A 20 22.09 -4.51 2.32
C ALA A 20 21.58 -5.95 2.47
N HIS A 21 20.99 -6.28 3.60
CA HIS A 21 20.30 -7.55 3.75
C HIS A 21 19.28 -7.60 2.62
N ALA A 22 19.42 -8.59 1.73
CA ALA A 22 18.47 -8.78 0.64
C ALA A 22 17.07 -8.81 1.23
N GLU A 23 16.18 -7.97 0.71
CA GLU A 23 14.81 -7.90 1.20
C GLU A 23 14.14 -9.28 1.05
N ASN A 24 13.49 -9.75 2.12
CA ASN A 24 12.71 -10.97 2.05
C ASN A 24 11.32 -10.65 1.45
N TRP A 25 11.11 -11.10 0.23
CA TRP A 25 9.88 -10.89 -0.54
C TRP A 25 8.77 -11.88 -0.23
N ASN A 26 9.02 -12.86 0.64
CA ASN A 26 8.09 -13.92 1.01
C ASN A 26 8.17 -14.17 2.51
N ASN A 27 7.18 -13.69 3.25
CA ASN A 27 7.17 -13.68 4.71
C ASN A 27 5.91 -14.40 5.26
N PRO A 28 5.84 -15.75 5.13
CA PRO A 28 4.70 -16.50 5.66
C PRO A 28 4.59 -16.30 7.18
N PRO A 29 3.38 -16.03 7.72
CA PRO A 29 3.21 -15.92 9.15
C PRO A 29 3.23 -17.31 9.81
N ALA A 30 3.55 -17.37 11.10
CA ALA A 30 3.55 -18.62 11.87
C ALA A 30 2.15 -19.27 11.95
N SER A 31 1.09 -18.45 11.91
CA SER A 31 -0.31 -18.91 11.87
C SER A 31 -1.16 -17.92 11.09
N LEU A 32 -2.22 -18.42 10.48
CA LEU A 32 -3.16 -17.64 9.70
C LEU A 32 -4.57 -17.75 10.28
N PRO A 33 -5.37 -16.67 10.24
CA PRO A 33 -6.78 -16.73 10.55
C PRO A 33 -7.53 -17.71 9.63
N SER A 34 -8.69 -18.19 10.08
CA SER A 34 -9.56 -19.07 9.26
C SER A 34 -9.93 -18.38 7.95
N GLY A 35 -9.95 -19.15 6.85
CA GLY A 35 -10.25 -18.65 5.51
C GLY A 35 -9.11 -17.89 4.84
N VAL A 36 -7.95 -17.73 5.51
CA VAL A 36 -6.77 -17.05 4.96
C VAL A 36 -5.73 -18.08 4.52
N ALA A 37 -5.13 -17.85 3.36
CA ALA A 37 -4.00 -18.62 2.85
C ALA A 37 -2.84 -17.70 2.52
N HIS A 38 -1.61 -18.16 2.84
CA HIS A 38 -0.38 -17.56 2.30
C HIS A 38 -0.08 -18.18 0.94
N LYS A 39 0.25 -17.33 -0.02
CA LYS A 39 0.57 -17.70 -1.41
C LYS A 39 1.73 -16.87 -1.92
N THR A 40 2.31 -17.31 -3.03
CA THR A 40 3.34 -16.56 -3.76
C THR A 40 3.00 -16.49 -5.24
N PHE A 41 3.53 -15.47 -5.90
CA PHE A 41 3.60 -15.40 -7.36
C PHE A 41 5.03 -15.06 -7.78
N THR A 42 5.40 -15.43 -8.99
CA THR A 42 6.70 -15.07 -9.55
C THR A 42 6.63 -13.65 -10.11
N SER A 43 7.36 -12.72 -9.49
CA SER A 43 7.50 -11.36 -9.97
C SER A 43 8.54 -11.27 -11.07
N ALA A 44 8.16 -10.73 -12.21
CA ALA A 44 9.09 -10.46 -13.31
C ALA A 44 10.02 -9.29 -12.99
N SER A 45 9.48 -8.25 -12.34
CA SER A 45 10.24 -7.04 -11.99
C SER A 45 11.26 -7.31 -10.89
N MET A 46 10.90 -8.09 -9.85
CA MET A 46 11.80 -8.44 -8.74
C MET A 46 12.60 -9.72 -8.97
N LYS A 47 12.28 -10.50 -10.01
CA LYS A 47 12.94 -11.77 -10.38
C LYS A 47 12.96 -12.80 -9.26
N CYS A 48 11.94 -12.80 -8.42
CA CYS A 48 11.81 -13.73 -7.29
C CYS A 48 10.34 -14.05 -6.99
N ALA A 49 10.12 -14.99 -6.07
CA ALA A 49 8.79 -15.26 -5.53
C ALA A 49 8.41 -14.18 -4.53
N VAL A 50 7.24 -13.56 -4.72
CA VAL A 50 6.69 -12.52 -3.86
C VAL A 50 5.46 -13.05 -3.14
N GLY A 51 5.41 -12.85 -1.81
CA GLY A 51 4.34 -13.33 -0.94
C GLY A 51 3.10 -12.44 -0.96
N TYR A 52 1.96 -13.06 -0.73
CA TYR A 52 0.71 -12.38 -0.37
C TYR A 52 -0.14 -13.27 0.54
N ASN A 53 -0.92 -12.66 1.42
CA ASN A 53 -1.96 -13.37 2.16
C ASN A 53 -3.32 -13.06 1.54
N ILE A 54 -4.16 -14.07 1.38
CA ILE A 54 -5.47 -13.92 0.77
C ILE A 54 -6.56 -14.57 1.63
N TYR A 55 -7.62 -13.83 1.92
CA TYR A 55 -8.84 -14.32 2.50
C TYR A 55 -9.87 -14.56 1.40
N LEU A 56 -10.48 -15.74 1.43
CA LEU A 56 -11.61 -16.11 0.58
C LEU A 56 -12.86 -16.30 1.48
N PRO A 57 -13.96 -15.61 1.17
CA PRO A 57 -15.19 -15.75 1.96
C PRO A 57 -15.78 -17.17 1.83
N PRO A 58 -16.57 -17.66 2.80
CA PRO A 58 -17.16 -19.00 2.76
C PRO A 58 -17.91 -19.30 1.46
N GLU A 59 -18.59 -18.32 0.88
CA GLU A 59 -19.33 -18.42 -0.37
C GLU A 59 -18.43 -18.69 -1.58
N TYR A 60 -17.12 -18.44 -1.45
CA TYR A 60 -16.18 -18.80 -2.50
C TYR A 60 -16.13 -20.31 -2.77
N ALA A 61 -16.34 -21.13 -1.74
CA ALA A 61 -16.36 -22.59 -1.89
C ALA A 61 -17.75 -23.11 -2.35
N THR A 62 -18.83 -22.44 -1.97
CA THR A 62 -20.21 -22.91 -2.17
C THR A 62 -20.87 -22.40 -3.45
N ASP A 63 -20.41 -21.28 -4.00
CA ASP A 63 -20.94 -20.69 -5.24
C ASP A 63 -19.83 -20.57 -6.31
N ALA A 64 -19.67 -21.62 -7.10
CA ALA A 64 -18.63 -21.72 -8.11
C ALA A 64 -18.76 -20.71 -9.27
N LYS A 65 -19.96 -20.13 -9.47
CA LYS A 65 -20.23 -19.17 -10.56
C LYS A 65 -20.04 -17.72 -10.12
N ARG A 66 -20.08 -17.45 -8.82
CA ARG A 66 -20.00 -16.10 -8.28
C ARG A 66 -18.59 -15.51 -8.44
N ARG A 67 -18.53 -14.25 -8.85
CA ARG A 67 -17.35 -13.41 -8.78
C ARG A 67 -17.45 -12.47 -7.59
N PHE A 68 -16.32 -12.12 -7.01
CA PHE A 68 -16.27 -11.37 -5.75
C PHE A 68 -15.50 -10.07 -5.96
N PRO A 69 -15.92 -8.97 -5.33
CA PRO A 69 -15.09 -7.78 -5.23
C PRO A 69 -13.83 -8.10 -4.41
N VAL A 70 -12.76 -7.33 -4.65
CA VAL A 70 -11.49 -7.51 -3.98
C VAL A 70 -10.99 -6.22 -3.36
N ILE A 71 -10.50 -6.28 -2.13
CA ILE A 71 -9.79 -5.20 -1.44
C ILE A 71 -8.31 -5.58 -1.36
N TYR A 72 -7.42 -4.68 -1.74
CA TYR A 72 -5.98 -4.79 -1.55
C TYR A 72 -5.56 -3.98 -0.32
N TYR A 73 -4.84 -4.61 0.60
CA TYR A 73 -4.26 -3.95 1.78
C TYR A 73 -2.76 -3.78 1.61
N LEU A 74 -2.31 -2.57 1.88
CA LEU A 74 -0.93 -2.14 1.82
C LEU A 74 -0.38 -1.93 3.24
N HIS A 75 0.71 -2.62 3.57
CA HIS A 75 1.32 -2.58 4.91
C HIS A 75 2.05 -1.27 5.18
N GLY A 76 2.24 -0.94 6.45
CA GLY A 76 3.07 0.17 6.91
C GLY A 76 4.57 -0.11 6.72
N ARG A 77 5.38 0.90 6.98
CA ARG A 77 6.84 0.82 6.89
C ARG A 77 7.40 -0.33 7.75
N GLY A 78 8.38 -1.04 7.21
CA GLY A 78 8.99 -2.21 7.85
C GLY A 78 8.09 -3.45 7.87
N GLY A 79 6.82 -3.32 7.47
CA GLY A 79 5.86 -4.42 7.43
C GLY A 79 6.05 -5.34 6.23
N THR A 80 5.16 -6.32 6.15
CA THR A 80 5.09 -7.33 5.09
C THR A 80 3.63 -7.70 4.81
N GLU A 81 3.38 -8.63 3.90
CA GLU A 81 2.06 -9.24 3.68
C GLU A 81 1.44 -9.83 4.95
N SER A 82 2.27 -10.14 5.95
CA SER A 82 1.84 -10.69 7.24
C SER A 82 1.56 -9.65 8.32
N SER A 83 1.55 -8.37 7.96
CA SER A 83 1.16 -7.29 8.87
C SER A 83 -0.35 -7.18 9.01
N ASN A 84 -0.82 -6.81 10.22
CA ASN A 84 -2.23 -6.52 10.52
C ASN A 84 -3.21 -7.67 10.19
N LEU A 85 -2.82 -8.91 10.49
CA LEU A 85 -3.64 -10.10 10.22
C LEU A 85 -5.03 -10.06 10.88
N ASN A 86 -5.20 -9.26 11.95
CA ASN A 86 -6.49 -9.06 12.62
C ASN A 86 -7.59 -8.52 11.68
N ALA A 87 -7.20 -7.77 10.66
CA ALA A 87 -8.15 -7.20 9.69
C ALA A 87 -8.93 -8.29 8.92
N PHE A 88 -8.34 -9.47 8.71
CA PHE A 88 -9.05 -10.60 8.12
C PHE A 88 -10.22 -11.07 8.98
N GLY A 89 -9.99 -11.18 10.30
CA GLY A 89 -11.05 -11.56 11.25
C GLY A 89 -12.16 -10.51 11.34
N LEU A 90 -11.84 -9.23 11.25
CA LEU A 90 -12.83 -8.15 11.22
C LEU A 90 -13.71 -8.23 9.97
N LEU A 91 -13.12 -8.50 8.81
CA LEU A 91 -13.88 -8.68 7.57
C LEU A 91 -14.77 -9.94 7.64
N ASP A 92 -14.21 -11.08 8.06
CA ASP A 92 -14.97 -12.34 8.19
C ASP A 92 -16.19 -12.16 9.13
N ALA A 93 -15.99 -11.49 10.26
CA ALA A 93 -17.09 -11.18 11.19
C ALA A 93 -18.12 -10.23 10.57
N ALA A 94 -17.71 -9.24 9.79
CA ALA A 94 -18.62 -8.32 9.12
C ALA A 94 -19.46 -9.02 8.04
N ILE A 95 -18.88 -9.95 7.27
CA ILE A 95 -19.58 -10.77 6.28
C ILE A 95 -20.59 -11.69 6.99
N LYS A 96 -20.18 -12.43 8.01
CA LYS A 96 -21.05 -13.33 8.79
C LYS A 96 -22.20 -12.60 9.46
N ALA A 97 -21.99 -11.37 9.88
CA ALA A 97 -23.05 -10.52 10.46
C ALA A 97 -23.96 -9.86 9.40
N GLY A 98 -23.74 -10.11 8.11
CA GLY A 98 -24.51 -9.50 7.02
C GLY A 98 -24.30 -7.99 6.85
N LYS A 99 -23.25 -7.42 7.46
CA LYS A 99 -22.94 -5.98 7.37
C LYS A 99 -22.35 -5.60 6.01
N VAL A 100 -21.62 -6.51 5.39
CA VAL A 100 -21.02 -6.35 4.06
C VAL A 100 -21.22 -7.62 3.24
N PRO A 101 -21.26 -7.52 1.90
CA PRO A 101 -21.32 -8.69 1.03
C PRO A 101 -20.00 -9.47 1.11
N PRO A 102 -20.02 -10.78 0.73
CA PRO A 102 -18.80 -11.56 0.58
C PRO A 102 -17.81 -10.92 -0.40
N MET A 103 -16.56 -10.77 0.04
CA MET A 103 -15.48 -10.17 -0.74
C MET A 103 -14.12 -10.82 -0.44
N ILE A 104 -13.22 -10.75 -1.39
CA ILE A 104 -11.84 -11.20 -1.28
C ILE A 104 -11.01 -10.09 -0.62
N TYR A 105 -10.05 -10.46 0.24
CA TYR A 105 -9.14 -9.49 0.84
C TYR A 105 -7.70 -9.98 0.70
N VAL A 106 -6.84 -9.12 0.13
CA VAL A 106 -5.46 -9.46 -0.22
C VAL A 106 -4.50 -8.53 0.51
N HIS A 107 -3.59 -9.09 1.31
CA HIS A 107 -2.47 -8.36 1.87
C HIS A 107 -1.24 -8.56 0.99
N ALA A 108 -0.72 -7.46 0.44
CA ALA A 108 0.37 -7.46 -0.52
C ALA A 108 1.74 -7.29 0.16
N MET A 109 2.75 -8.05 -0.30
CA MET A 109 4.16 -7.68 -0.14
C MET A 109 4.56 -6.79 -1.32
N ALA A 110 5.07 -5.59 -1.05
CA ALA A 110 5.52 -4.66 -2.10
C ALA A 110 6.77 -3.86 -1.69
N GLY A 111 7.60 -4.47 -0.84
CA GLY A 111 8.82 -3.85 -0.30
C GLY A 111 8.58 -3.13 1.03
N ARG A 112 9.39 -3.49 2.05
CA ARG A 112 9.22 -2.99 3.43
C ARG A 112 9.25 -1.48 3.56
N ASN A 113 9.99 -0.81 2.66
CA ASN A 113 10.21 0.63 2.69
C ASN A 113 9.95 1.30 1.33
N SER A 114 9.25 0.63 0.41
CA SER A 114 9.07 1.09 -0.98
C SER A 114 8.29 2.39 -1.13
N GLY A 115 7.46 2.76 -0.13
CA GLY A 115 6.47 3.81 -0.31
C GLY A 115 5.48 3.52 -1.45
N TYR A 116 5.47 2.27 -1.95
CA TYR A 116 4.67 1.83 -3.11
C TYR A 116 5.02 2.57 -4.39
N ALA A 117 6.30 2.93 -4.54
CA ALA A 117 6.90 3.51 -5.72
C ALA A 117 7.93 2.56 -6.33
N ASP A 118 8.34 2.82 -7.55
CA ASP A 118 9.43 2.11 -8.21
C ASP A 118 10.75 2.90 -8.01
N ALA A 119 11.79 2.22 -7.51
CA ALA A 119 13.11 2.81 -7.36
C ALA A 119 13.76 3.05 -8.73
N PRO A 120 14.47 4.18 -8.92
CA PRO A 120 15.08 4.52 -10.20
C PRO A 120 16.09 3.49 -10.72
N ASP A 121 16.75 2.77 -9.82
CA ASP A 121 17.72 1.71 -10.14
C ASP A 121 17.09 0.33 -10.36
N GLY A 122 15.77 0.21 -10.21
CA GLY A 122 15.05 -1.05 -10.34
C GLY A 122 15.22 -2.01 -9.16
N SER A 123 15.89 -1.60 -8.07
CA SER A 123 16.14 -2.47 -6.90
C SER A 123 14.86 -2.83 -6.13
N VAL A 124 13.86 -1.96 -6.16
CA VAL A 124 12.54 -2.16 -5.58
C VAL A 124 11.49 -1.57 -6.52
N MET A 125 10.52 -2.37 -6.94
CA MET A 125 9.49 -2.01 -7.92
C MET A 125 8.09 -2.08 -7.31
N GLY A 126 7.85 -1.29 -6.25
CA GLY A 126 6.64 -1.38 -5.40
C GLY A 126 5.34 -1.05 -6.12
N GLU A 127 5.32 -0.03 -6.98
CA GLU A 127 4.18 0.31 -7.82
C GLU A 127 3.91 -0.78 -8.86
N THR A 128 4.95 -1.17 -9.60
CA THR A 128 4.87 -2.23 -10.62
C THR A 128 4.39 -3.54 -10.02
N LEU A 129 4.92 -3.94 -8.86
CA LEU A 129 4.48 -5.14 -8.14
C LEU A 129 2.99 -5.15 -7.86
N VAL A 130 2.43 -4.05 -7.36
CA VAL A 130 1.00 -4.00 -7.01
C VAL A 130 0.15 -3.90 -8.28
N ILE A 131 0.45 -2.94 -9.14
CA ILE A 131 -0.43 -2.55 -10.26
C ILE A 131 -0.31 -3.51 -11.45
N LYS A 132 0.93 -3.87 -11.82
CA LYS A 132 1.18 -4.62 -13.07
C LYS A 132 1.36 -6.11 -12.87
N GLU A 133 1.61 -6.56 -11.62
CA GLU A 133 1.90 -7.97 -11.37
C GLU A 133 0.88 -8.62 -10.41
N LEU A 134 0.71 -8.10 -9.18
CA LEU A 134 -0.19 -8.70 -8.19
C LEU A 134 -1.67 -8.64 -8.63
N ILE A 135 -2.17 -7.47 -9.02
CA ILE A 135 -3.56 -7.32 -9.43
C ILE A 135 -3.91 -8.26 -10.59
N PRO A 136 -3.16 -8.30 -11.70
CA PRO A 136 -3.42 -9.27 -12.77
C PRO A 136 -3.29 -10.74 -12.33
N CYS A 137 -2.33 -11.06 -11.45
CA CYS A 137 -2.17 -12.40 -10.90
C CYS A 137 -3.40 -12.84 -10.11
N ILE A 138 -3.91 -11.98 -9.24
CA ILE A 138 -5.12 -12.25 -8.44
C ILE A 138 -6.35 -12.40 -9.34
N ASP A 139 -6.51 -11.53 -10.33
CA ASP A 139 -7.63 -11.59 -11.28
C ASP A 139 -7.61 -12.86 -12.13
N ALA A 140 -6.41 -13.37 -12.49
CA ALA A 140 -6.25 -14.61 -13.23
C ALA A 140 -6.46 -15.88 -12.37
N ALA A 141 -6.05 -15.84 -11.10
CA ALA A 141 -6.08 -17.00 -10.22
C ALA A 141 -7.39 -17.17 -9.45
N TYR A 142 -8.14 -16.08 -9.26
CA TYR A 142 -9.35 -16.09 -8.42
C TYR A 142 -10.56 -15.50 -9.17
N ARG A 143 -11.76 -15.85 -8.70
CA ARG A 143 -13.03 -15.32 -9.23
C ARG A 143 -13.29 -13.90 -8.72
N THR A 144 -12.47 -12.94 -9.15
CA THR A 144 -12.66 -11.52 -8.87
C THR A 144 -13.63 -10.88 -9.85
N ILE A 145 -14.24 -9.77 -9.46
CA ILE A 145 -14.85 -8.81 -10.39
C ILE A 145 -13.67 -7.97 -10.93
N ALA A 146 -13.03 -8.45 -11.99
CA ALA A 146 -11.76 -7.96 -12.54
C ALA A 146 -11.90 -6.61 -13.28
N LYS A 147 -12.56 -5.65 -12.66
CA LYS A 147 -12.78 -4.29 -13.17
C LYS A 147 -12.82 -3.29 -12.02
N LYS A 148 -12.78 -2.00 -12.33
CA LYS A 148 -12.79 -0.90 -11.37
C LYS A 148 -13.87 -1.07 -10.29
N GLU A 149 -15.09 -1.36 -10.69
CA GLU A 149 -16.26 -1.44 -9.83
C GLU A 149 -16.18 -2.59 -8.81
N GLY A 150 -15.30 -3.55 -9.05
CA GLY A 150 -15.05 -4.67 -8.13
C GLY A 150 -13.74 -4.56 -7.36
N ARG A 151 -13.01 -3.44 -7.43
CA ARG A 151 -11.67 -3.34 -6.84
C ARG A 151 -11.55 -2.14 -5.94
N ALA A 152 -11.00 -2.35 -4.74
CA ALA A 152 -10.69 -1.32 -3.77
C ALA A 152 -9.26 -1.47 -3.24
N ILE A 153 -8.72 -0.39 -2.67
CA ILE A 153 -7.40 -0.39 -2.06
C ILE A 153 -7.43 0.37 -0.74
N GLN A 154 -6.70 -0.13 0.24
CA GLN A 154 -6.54 0.53 1.54
C GLN A 154 -5.16 0.23 2.13
N GLY A 155 -4.76 0.99 3.13
CA GLY A 155 -3.51 0.72 3.83
C GLY A 155 -3.32 1.59 5.06
N PHE A 156 -2.28 1.26 5.84
CA PHE A 156 -1.94 2.00 7.05
C PHE A 156 -0.55 2.65 6.93
N SER A 157 -0.39 3.89 7.42
CA SER A 157 0.90 4.58 7.47
C SER A 157 1.51 4.76 6.08
N MET A 158 2.69 4.18 5.81
CA MET A 158 3.27 4.09 4.46
C MET A 158 2.28 3.44 3.48
N GLY A 159 1.55 2.40 3.91
CA GLY A 159 0.52 1.77 3.09
C GLY A 159 -0.69 2.66 2.84
N GLY A 160 -1.06 3.50 3.81
CA GLY A 160 -2.11 4.51 3.63
C GLY A 160 -1.73 5.55 2.59
N GLN A 161 -0.49 6.05 2.64
CA GLN A 161 0.09 6.91 1.61
C GLN A 161 0.13 6.20 0.26
N GLY A 162 0.59 4.94 0.22
CA GLY A 162 0.67 4.14 -1.00
C GLY A 162 -0.69 3.87 -1.62
N ALA A 163 -1.71 3.57 -0.81
CA ALA A 163 -3.08 3.37 -1.28
C ALA A 163 -3.63 4.64 -1.96
N LEU A 164 -3.45 5.80 -1.32
CA LEU A 164 -3.83 7.10 -1.90
C LEU A 164 -3.04 7.39 -3.18
N LEU A 165 -1.71 7.20 -3.16
CA LEU A 165 -0.86 7.39 -4.34
C LEU A 165 -1.34 6.55 -5.52
N LEU A 166 -1.49 5.24 -5.33
CA LEU A 166 -1.87 4.34 -6.41
C LEU A 166 -3.28 4.59 -6.92
N ALA A 167 -4.25 4.87 -6.02
CA ALA A 167 -5.62 5.17 -6.42
C ALA A 167 -5.76 6.52 -7.13
N PHE A 168 -4.99 7.54 -6.73
CA PHE A 168 -4.99 8.84 -7.40
C PHE A 168 -4.25 8.80 -8.74
N LYS A 169 -3.23 7.95 -8.87
CA LYS A 169 -2.45 7.78 -10.10
C LYS A 169 -3.17 6.92 -11.13
N PHE A 170 -3.91 5.90 -10.69
CA PHE A 170 -4.63 4.92 -11.51
C PHE A 170 -6.12 4.89 -11.16
N PRO A 171 -6.85 6.01 -11.33
CA PRO A 171 -8.26 6.10 -10.91
C PRO A 171 -9.21 5.20 -11.71
N GLU A 172 -8.74 4.66 -12.83
CA GLU A 172 -9.46 3.67 -13.64
C GLU A 172 -9.42 2.26 -13.04
N LEU A 173 -8.56 1.99 -12.05
CA LEU A 173 -8.41 0.67 -11.47
C LEU A 173 -9.24 0.44 -10.20
N PHE A 174 -9.58 1.49 -9.46
CA PHE A 174 -10.21 1.37 -8.14
C PHE A 174 -11.52 2.17 -8.04
N SER A 175 -12.53 1.55 -7.43
CA SER A 175 -13.79 2.24 -7.10
C SER A 175 -13.68 3.06 -5.82
N SER A 176 -12.82 2.63 -4.89
CA SER A 176 -12.67 3.28 -3.59
C SER A 176 -11.28 3.08 -2.99
N VAL A 177 -10.86 4.06 -2.17
CA VAL A 177 -9.60 4.05 -1.44
C VAL A 177 -9.78 4.51 0.00
N ILE A 178 -9.05 3.87 0.94
CA ILE A 178 -8.92 4.36 2.32
C ILE A 178 -7.46 4.49 2.70
N GLY A 179 -7.06 5.69 3.14
CA GLY A 179 -5.78 5.95 3.78
C GLY A 179 -5.93 6.00 5.30
N TYR A 180 -5.44 4.98 6.00
CA TYR A 180 -5.41 4.96 7.46
C TYR A 180 -4.08 5.50 7.96
N GLY A 181 -4.08 6.56 8.79
CA GLY A 181 -2.87 7.17 9.34
C GLY A 181 -1.81 7.44 8.28
N ALA A 182 -2.21 7.91 7.11
CA ALA A 182 -1.35 8.00 5.94
C ALA A 182 -0.11 8.88 6.18
N GLY A 183 1.07 8.41 5.79
CA GLY A 183 2.35 9.06 6.06
C GLY A 183 2.51 10.43 5.41
N LEU A 184 2.07 10.60 4.18
CA LEU A 184 1.90 11.85 3.41
C LEU A 184 3.02 12.90 3.58
N ALA A 185 4.27 12.47 3.78
CA ALA A 185 5.41 13.39 3.81
C ALA A 185 5.61 14.04 2.43
N ASN A 186 6.08 15.28 2.38
CA ASN A 186 6.66 15.83 1.17
C ASN A 186 8.13 15.38 1.01
N GLY A 187 8.75 15.65 -0.15
CA GLY A 187 10.10 15.15 -0.44
C GLY A 187 11.16 15.63 0.56
N ARG A 188 11.10 16.87 1.03
CA ARG A 188 12.03 17.42 2.03
C ARG A 188 11.88 16.77 3.39
N GLU A 189 10.62 16.54 3.81
CA GLU A 189 10.33 15.86 5.07
C GLU A 189 10.81 14.41 5.02
N LEU A 190 10.50 13.67 3.95
CA LEU A 190 10.93 12.29 3.81
C LEU A 190 12.45 12.16 3.75
N GLN A 191 13.13 13.04 3.01
CA GLN A 191 14.59 13.08 2.95
C GLN A 191 15.23 13.31 4.33
N LYS A 192 14.64 14.22 5.13
CA LYS A 192 15.12 14.50 6.50
C LYS A 192 14.84 13.35 7.46
N GLU A 193 13.63 12.77 7.40
CA GLU A 193 13.22 11.71 8.32
C GLU A 193 13.87 10.37 8.01
N LEU A 194 14.11 10.07 6.73
CA LEU A 194 14.54 8.76 6.23
C LEU A 194 15.52 8.87 5.06
N PRO A 195 16.70 9.48 5.28
CA PRO A 195 17.63 9.80 4.20
C PRO A 195 18.08 8.59 3.38
N ALA A 196 18.31 7.42 4.00
CA ALA A 196 18.73 6.21 3.28
C ALA A 196 17.61 5.65 2.40
N VAL A 197 16.36 5.63 2.90
CA VAL A 197 15.19 5.22 2.11
C VAL A 197 14.96 6.20 0.97
N PHE A 198 15.08 7.49 1.25
CA PHE A 198 14.90 8.53 0.24
C PHE A 198 15.92 8.42 -0.89
N GLN A 199 17.18 8.14 -0.54
CA GLN A 199 18.23 7.88 -1.54
C GLN A 199 17.92 6.65 -2.37
N GLN A 200 17.58 5.53 -1.75
CA GLN A 200 17.27 4.27 -2.45
C GLN A 200 16.06 4.41 -3.38
N MET A 201 14.96 4.94 -2.85
CA MET A 201 13.69 4.94 -3.56
C MET A 201 13.49 6.13 -4.52
N HIS A 202 14.27 7.22 -4.36
CA HIS A 202 14.06 8.46 -5.11
C HIS A 202 15.37 9.10 -5.61
N GLY A 203 16.52 8.41 -5.50
CA GLY A 203 17.81 8.91 -5.99
C GLY A 203 18.21 10.27 -5.40
N ASN A 204 17.77 10.61 -4.17
CA ASN A 204 17.92 11.94 -3.55
C ASN A 204 17.24 13.10 -4.29
N SER A 205 16.34 12.82 -5.23
CA SER A 205 15.63 13.86 -5.99
C SER A 205 14.29 14.21 -5.31
N ILE A 206 14.25 15.37 -4.64
CA ILE A 206 13.00 15.93 -4.08
C ILE A 206 11.98 16.14 -5.19
N GLN A 207 12.39 16.68 -6.33
CA GLN A 207 11.51 16.92 -7.47
C GLN A 207 10.87 15.61 -7.99
N GLN A 208 11.67 14.54 -8.14
CA GLN A 208 11.16 13.24 -8.59
C GLN A 208 10.13 12.67 -7.61
N TYR A 209 10.39 12.78 -6.29
CA TYR A 209 9.44 12.36 -5.27
C TYR A 209 8.15 13.18 -5.33
N ASP A 210 8.27 14.50 -5.30
CA ASP A 210 7.12 15.40 -5.24
C ASP A 210 6.25 15.26 -6.50
N ASP A 211 6.86 15.12 -7.68
CA ASP A 211 6.15 14.91 -8.95
C ASP A 211 5.41 13.57 -9.02
N ASN A 212 5.84 12.56 -8.27
CA ASN A 212 5.22 11.23 -8.22
C ASN A 212 4.47 10.94 -6.91
N SER A 213 4.28 11.93 -6.06
CA SER A 213 3.57 11.81 -4.77
C SER A 213 2.04 11.78 -4.94
N ALA A 214 1.33 11.33 -3.89
CA ALA A 214 -0.12 11.45 -3.80
C ALA A 214 -0.59 12.92 -3.93
N TRP A 215 0.22 13.89 -3.46
CA TRP A 215 -0.03 15.33 -3.59
C TRP A 215 -0.07 15.81 -5.04
N ALA A 216 0.82 15.28 -5.89
CA ALA A 216 0.85 15.64 -7.31
C ALA A 216 -0.29 14.97 -8.08
N TRP A 217 -0.51 13.67 -7.83
CA TRP A 217 -1.49 12.92 -8.59
C TRP A 217 -2.94 13.30 -8.25
N VAL A 218 -3.24 13.66 -7.01
CA VAL A 218 -4.57 14.19 -6.66
C VAL A 218 -4.92 15.46 -7.44
N ARG A 219 -3.94 16.35 -7.66
CA ARG A 219 -4.15 17.56 -8.48
C ARG A 219 -4.27 17.24 -9.97
N ARG A 220 -3.38 16.39 -10.50
CA ARG A 220 -3.36 16.03 -11.94
C ARG A 220 -4.65 15.35 -12.37
N ASN A 221 -5.18 14.46 -11.53
CA ASN A 221 -6.35 13.64 -11.84
C ASN A 221 -7.65 14.14 -11.18
N ALA A 222 -7.68 15.36 -10.63
CA ALA A 222 -8.81 15.89 -9.86
C ALA A 222 -10.15 15.75 -10.60
N ALA A 223 -10.19 15.97 -11.90
CA ALA A 223 -11.42 15.84 -12.70
C ALA A 223 -11.98 14.40 -12.68
N GLN A 224 -11.11 13.39 -12.80
CA GLN A 224 -11.51 11.98 -12.78
C GLN A 224 -11.86 11.52 -11.36
N LEU A 225 -11.17 12.05 -10.34
CA LEU A 225 -11.38 11.70 -8.95
C LEU A 225 -12.73 12.18 -8.42
N ARG A 226 -13.21 13.36 -8.87
CA ARG A 226 -14.49 13.95 -8.43
C ARG A 226 -15.69 13.02 -8.63
N THR A 227 -15.70 12.25 -9.68
CA THR A 227 -16.86 11.43 -10.09
C THR A 227 -16.57 9.94 -10.12
N GLY A 228 -15.30 9.56 -10.06
CA GLY A 228 -14.89 8.21 -10.36
C GLY A 228 -14.24 7.45 -9.20
N LEU A 229 -13.89 8.07 -8.09
CA LEU A 229 -13.22 7.42 -6.96
C LEU A 229 -13.83 7.87 -5.64
N ALA A 230 -14.27 6.94 -4.82
CA ALA A 230 -14.63 7.23 -3.45
C ALA A 230 -13.38 7.25 -2.56
N VAL A 231 -13.19 8.31 -1.80
CA VAL A 231 -12.00 8.54 -0.98
C VAL A 231 -12.37 8.62 0.49
N SER A 232 -11.59 7.95 1.35
CA SER A 232 -11.71 8.09 2.80
C SER A 232 -10.34 8.19 3.46
N LEU A 233 -10.25 9.03 4.48
CA LEU A 233 -9.09 9.19 5.34
C LEU A 233 -9.53 8.98 6.80
N ALA A 234 -8.82 8.16 7.56
CA ALA A 234 -9.09 7.98 8.97
C ALA A 234 -7.79 7.78 9.76
N LEU A 235 -7.67 8.44 10.92
CA LEU A 235 -6.50 8.35 11.77
C LEU A 235 -6.83 8.77 13.21
N GLY A 236 -5.92 8.54 14.12
CA GLY A 236 -6.04 9.04 15.49
C GLY A 236 -5.78 10.55 15.62
N ASP A 237 -6.45 11.21 16.55
CA ASP A 237 -6.21 12.63 16.87
C ASP A 237 -4.87 12.89 17.57
N LYS A 238 -4.16 11.82 18.00
CA LYS A 238 -2.80 11.81 18.53
C LYS A 238 -1.79 11.20 17.57
N ASP A 239 -2.18 10.95 16.31
CA ASP A 239 -1.30 10.41 15.29
C ASP A 239 -0.21 11.42 14.92
N MET A 240 1.04 10.95 14.80
CA MET A 240 2.17 11.79 14.39
C MET A 240 2.00 12.39 12.99
N HIS A 241 1.16 11.81 12.14
CA HIS A 241 0.85 12.27 10.78
C HIS A 241 -0.43 13.12 10.70
N LEU A 242 -1.02 13.51 11.84
CA LEU A 242 -2.28 14.25 11.90
C LEU A 242 -2.30 15.48 10.99
N GLN A 243 -1.28 16.33 11.08
CA GLN A 243 -1.24 17.57 10.29
C GLN A 243 -1.15 17.30 8.78
N ARG A 244 -0.40 16.28 8.38
CA ARG A 244 -0.29 15.89 6.96
C ARG A 244 -1.64 15.41 6.40
N ASN A 245 -2.39 14.64 7.20
CA ASN A 245 -3.72 14.16 6.81
C ASN A 245 -4.74 15.30 6.79
N ARG A 246 -4.69 16.25 7.72
CA ARG A 246 -5.51 17.49 7.68
C ARG A 246 -5.22 18.32 6.43
N HIS A 247 -3.94 18.43 6.02
CA HIS A 247 -3.59 19.11 4.78
C HIS A 247 -4.13 18.38 3.54
N MET A 248 -4.08 17.02 3.51
CA MET A 248 -4.68 16.26 2.40
C MET A 248 -6.21 16.45 2.39
N HIS A 249 -6.88 16.41 3.53
CA HIS A 249 -8.30 16.71 3.66
C HIS A 249 -8.62 18.09 3.08
N ALA A 250 -7.92 19.15 3.52
CA ALA A 250 -8.12 20.50 3.00
C ALA A 250 -7.87 20.61 1.49
N LEU A 251 -6.88 19.89 0.95
CA LEU A 251 -6.62 19.85 -0.49
C LEU A 251 -7.75 19.15 -1.26
N LEU A 252 -8.30 18.06 -0.73
CA LEU A 252 -9.45 17.39 -1.35
C LEU A 252 -10.68 18.30 -1.39
N ASP A 253 -10.91 19.09 -0.32
CA ASP A 253 -11.97 20.12 -0.30
C ASP A 253 -11.72 21.22 -1.34
N GLU A 254 -10.50 21.77 -1.41
CA GLU A 254 -10.09 22.77 -2.41
C GLU A 254 -10.35 22.29 -3.84
N LEU A 255 -10.02 21.02 -4.10
CA LEU A 255 -10.20 20.39 -5.41
C LEU A 255 -11.64 19.92 -5.66
N ASN A 256 -12.57 20.11 -4.72
CA ASN A 256 -13.96 19.62 -4.75
C ASN A 256 -14.05 18.11 -5.03
N ILE A 257 -13.15 17.32 -4.42
CA ILE A 257 -13.18 15.86 -4.47
C ILE A 257 -13.96 15.34 -3.27
N PRO A 258 -15.14 14.71 -3.47
CA PRO A 258 -15.93 14.15 -2.37
C PRO A 258 -15.14 13.11 -1.59
N HIS A 259 -15.10 13.23 -0.27
CA HIS A 259 -14.36 12.28 0.57
C HIS A 259 -14.90 12.24 2.00
N LEU A 260 -14.58 11.18 2.71
CA LEU A 260 -14.78 11.09 4.16
C LEU A 260 -13.47 11.37 4.88
N TYR A 261 -13.58 12.07 6.00
CA TYR A 261 -12.45 12.33 6.90
C TYR A 261 -12.86 12.07 8.35
N LYS A 262 -12.08 11.26 9.08
CA LYS A 262 -12.39 10.88 10.46
C LYS A 262 -11.14 10.93 11.33
N GLU A 263 -11.22 11.68 12.43
CA GLU A 263 -10.24 11.67 13.53
C GLU A 263 -10.79 10.85 14.69
N LEU A 264 -10.00 9.90 15.20
CA LEU A 264 -10.38 8.99 16.29
C LEU A 264 -9.84 9.52 17.61
N PRO A 265 -10.71 9.88 18.59
CA PRO A 265 -10.29 10.49 19.82
C PRO A 265 -9.35 9.62 20.65
N GLY A 266 -8.23 10.20 21.12
CA GLY A 266 -7.25 9.55 22.00
C GLY A 266 -6.40 8.47 21.33
N VAL A 267 -6.48 8.30 20.00
CA VAL A 267 -5.73 7.28 19.25
C VAL A 267 -4.45 7.88 18.68
N GLY A 268 -3.33 7.18 18.86
CA GLY A 268 -2.02 7.51 18.26
C GLY A 268 -1.83 6.82 16.91
N HIS A 269 -0.56 6.74 16.46
CA HIS A 269 -0.18 6.03 15.25
C HIS A 269 -0.11 4.52 15.48
N ASP A 270 -1.26 3.88 15.60
CA ASP A 270 -1.44 2.46 15.93
C ASP A 270 -2.47 1.80 15.02
N ALA A 271 -1.99 0.92 14.12
CA ALA A 271 -2.86 0.21 13.17
C ALA A 271 -3.93 -0.64 13.87
N GLY A 272 -3.54 -1.37 14.93
CA GLY A 272 -4.45 -2.24 15.66
C GLY A 272 -5.60 -1.46 16.26
N ARG A 273 -5.29 -0.32 16.90
CA ARG A 273 -6.28 0.56 17.52
C ARG A 273 -7.17 1.24 16.48
N VAL A 274 -6.58 1.76 15.40
CA VAL A 274 -7.38 2.37 14.31
C VAL A 274 -8.37 1.34 13.74
N TYR A 275 -7.92 0.12 13.40
CA TYR A 275 -8.81 -0.92 12.89
C TYR A 275 -9.84 -1.39 13.92
N HIS A 276 -9.50 -1.45 15.20
CA HIS A 276 -10.45 -1.75 16.27
C HIS A 276 -11.56 -0.67 16.34
N ASP A 277 -11.18 0.61 16.29
CA ASP A 277 -12.09 1.73 16.51
C ASP A 277 -12.95 2.07 15.27
N VAL A 278 -12.46 1.84 14.06
CA VAL A 278 -13.30 1.92 12.85
C VAL A 278 -14.14 0.64 12.65
N GLY A 279 -13.77 -0.47 13.28
CA GLY A 279 -14.48 -1.74 13.19
C GLY A 279 -14.67 -2.19 11.74
N SER A 280 -15.92 -2.44 11.33
CA SER A 280 -16.28 -2.79 9.96
C SER A 280 -16.58 -1.58 9.05
N GLU A 281 -16.49 -0.33 9.55
CA GLU A 281 -16.87 0.87 8.78
C GLU A 281 -16.13 0.99 7.45
N GLY A 282 -14.80 0.71 7.45
CA GLY A 282 -14.01 0.73 6.23
C GLY A 282 -14.46 -0.30 5.20
N PHE A 283 -14.83 -1.50 5.64
CA PHE A 283 -15.37 -2.53 4.74
C PHE A 283 -16.75 -2.17 4.24
N VAL A 284 -17.59 -1.54 5.07
CA VAL A 284 -18.90 -1.00 4.66
C VAL A 284 -18.71 0.10 3.62
N PHE A 285 -17.76 1.03 3.84
CA PHE A 285 -17.43 2.05 2.86
C PHE A 285 -17.05 1.44 1.51
N HIS A 286 -16.16 0.46 1.45
CA HIS A 286 -15.82 -0.20 0.20
C HIS A 286 -17.02 -0.91 -0.43
N ALA A 287 -17.82 -1.62 0.38
CA ALA A 287 -18.98 -2.34 -0.08
C ALA A 287 -20.04 -1.44 -0.77
N GLN A 288 -20.21 -0.20 -0.27
CA GLN A 288 -21.13 0.79 -0.86
C GLN A 288 -20.70 1.27 -2.25
N HIS A 289 -19.39 1.14 -2.57
CA HIS A 289 -18.80 1.58 -3.82
C HIS A 289 -18.47 0.45 -4.79
N PHE A 290 -18.72 -0.81 -4.42
CA PHE A 290 -18.67 -1.92 -5.36
C PHE A 290 -19.97 -2.00 -6.16
N SER A 291 -19.86 -2.35 -7.43
CA SER A 291 -21.01 -2.63 -8.30
C SER A 291 -20.83 -4.00 -8.93
N SER A 292 -21.90 -4.79 -8.89
CA SER A 292 -21.97 -6.13 -9.49
C SER A 292 -22.44 -6.13 -10.95
N LYS A 293 -22.62 -4.93 -11.55
CA LYS A 293 -23.08 -4.81 -12.94
C LYS A 293 -21.98 -5.01 -13.97
#